data_6e8c01006336cebb855ad7b88c67ca5c
#
_entry.id   6e8c01006336cebb855ad7b88c67ca5c
#
_cell.length_a   1.000
_cell.length_b   1.000
_cell.length_c   1.000
_cell.angle_alpha   90.00
_cell.angle_beta   90.00
_cell.angle_gamma   90.00
#
_symmetry.space_group_name_H-M   'P 1'
#
loop_
_entity.id
_entity.type
_entity.pdbx_description
1 polymer ?
#
loop_
_entity_poly.entity_id
_entity_poly.type
_entity_poly.pdbx_seq_one_letter_code
_entity_poly.pdbx_strand_id
1 'polypeptide(L)'
;MAMFQNLLPWIVLVTLLVPTMGNKTSIGEKAASNDWEDAHATFYGDMGGSETMKGACGYGDLFRQGYGLETTALSTVLFNNGLTCGACFEVMCVDDPQWCLPNVGTIKITATNFCPPNWDPASDHWCNPPQKHFDLSMPMFTKLAQAKAGIIPIKYRRVPCSKQGGVKFEFHGNPYWLAVLVFNVGGAGDVTSVRIRGSNTDWLQMSRNWGQMWQTGNKMVGQSLSFQVTTSDGKTLEFDNVAPENWQFGQTFEGGSNF
;
A
#
# COMPACT_ATOMS: atom_id res chain seq x y z
N MET A 1 27.29 85.96 21.48
CA MET A 1 26.28 85.30 20.67
C MET A 1 26.98 84.05 20.07
N ALA A 2 26.86 82.95 20.71
CA ALA A 2 27.50 81.69 20.26
C ALA A 2 26.39 80.72 19.86
N MET A 3 26.39 80.29 18.59
CA MET A 3 25.49 79.30 18.05
C MET A 3 26.02 77.93 18.36
N PHE A 4 25.28 77.13 19.10
CA PHE A 4 25.54 75.69 19.27
C PHE A 4 24.89 74.91 18.12
N GLN A 5 25.72 74.28 17.28
CA GLN A 5 25.28 73.32 16.31
C GLN A 5 25.18 71.91 16.97
N ASN A 6 23.98 71.38 17.04
CA ASN A 6 23.68 70.04 17.47
C ASN A 6 23.97 69.06 16.32
N LEU A 7 25.01 68.21 16.47
CA LEU A 7 25.29 67.07 15.63
C LEU A 7 24.53 65.85 16.19
N LEU A 8 23.51 65.36 15.50
CA LEU A 8 22.88 64.09 15.77
C LEU A 8 23.69 62.99 15.09
N PRO A 9 24.03 61.90 15.82
CA PRO A 9 24.66 60.75 15.18
C PRO A 9 23.61 59.88 14.47
N TRP A 10 23.89 59.58 13.22
CA TRP A 10 23.15 58.60 12.44
C TRP A 10 23.42 57.18 12.95
N ILE A 11 22.44 56.52 13.58
CA ILE A 11 22.50 55.13 13.93
C ILE A 11 22.15 54.31 12.66
N VAL A 12 23.17 53.71 12.06
CA VAL A 12 22.97 52.73 10.97
C VAL A 12 22.52 51.40 11.59
N LEU A 13 21.23 51.11 11.42
CA LEU A 13 20.65 49.83 11.83
C LEU A 13 21.03 48.76 10.78
N VAL A 14 22.06 47.96 11.06
CA VAL A 14 22.43 46.80 10.23
C VAL A 14 21.46 45.66 10.59
N THR A 15 20.46 45.44 9.75
CA THR A 15 19.59 44.26 9.84
C THR A 15 20.35 43.05 9.32
N LEU A 16 20.81 42.21 10.21
CA LEU A 16 21.31 40.88 9.86
C LEU A 16 20.12 40.00 9.41
N LEU A 17 19.99 39.82 8.10
CA LEU A 17 19.15 38.77 7.52
C LEU A 17 19.76 37.41 7.85
N VAL A 18 19.23 36.76 8.86
CA VAL A 18 19.50 35.34 9.14
C VAL A 18 18.67 34.53 8.15
N PRO A 19 19.28 33.72 7.25
CA PRO A 19 18.52 32.80 6.43
C PRO A 19 17.92 31.73 7.34
N THR A 20 16.60 31.73 7.49
CA THR A 20 15.88 30.60 8.06
C THR A 20 16.03 29.43 7.08
N MET A 21 16.93 28.51 7.38
CA MET A 21 16.94 27.18 6.77
C MET A 21 15.63 26.50 7.20
N GLY A 22 14.63 26.62 6.37
CA GLY A 22 13.42 25.82 6.45
C GLY A 22 13.83 24.35 6.23
N ASN A 23 13.84 23.60 7.32
CA ASN A 23 13.99 22.14 7.28
C ASN A 23 12.75 21.62 6.55
N LYS A 24 12.84 21.44 5.22
CA LYS A 24 11.89 20.63 4.46
C LYS A 24 12.07 19.21 4.96
N THR A 25 11.27 18.80 5.92
CA THR A 25 11.00 17.39 6.16
C THR A 25 10.42 16.86 4.85
N SER A 26 11.28 16.32 4.01
CA SER A 26 10.88 15.47 2.90
C SER A 26 10.15 14.29 3.53
N ILE A 27 8.82 14.26 3.38
CA ILE A 27 8.05 13.02 3.54
C ILE A 27 8.58 12.15 2.41
N GLY A 28 9.55 11.29 2.77
CA GLY A 28 10.40 10.60 1.84
C GLY A 28 9.62 9.60 1.02
N GLU A 29 9.90 9.64 -0.25
CA GLU A 29 9.79 8.55 -1.19
C GLU A 29 10.20 7.23 -0.52
N LYS A 30 9.23 6.38 -0.18
CA LYS A 30 9.48 4.95 -0.08
C LYS A 30 9.43 4.35 -1.49
N ALA A 31 10.29 4.88 -2.37
CA ALA A 31 10.69 4.20 -3.57
C ALA A 31 11.26 2.83 -3.20
N ALA A 32 11.17 1.86 -4.10
CA ALA A 32 11.73 0.53 -3.94
C ALA A 32 13.14 0.63 -3.33
N SER A 33 13.27 0.29 -2.04
CA SER A 33 14.56 0.24 -1.37
C SER A 33 15.33 -0.92 -1.99
N ASN A 34 16.53 -0.66 -2.51
CA ASN A 34 17.43 -1.73 -2.96
C ASN A 34 18.02 -2.50 -1.77
N ASP A 35 17.79 -2.03 -0.55
CA ASP A 35 18.35 -2.60 0.65
C ASP A 35 17.48 -3.74 1.18
N TRP A 36 18.11 -4.85 1.49
CA TRP A 36 17.47 -5.97 2.14
C TRP A 36 17.30 -5.71 3.63
N GLU A 37 16.12 -6.01 4.15
CA GLU A 37 15.78 -5.91 5.57
C GLU A 37 15.54 -7.31 6.15
N ASP A 38 15.87 -7.50 7.43
CA ASP A 38 15.66 -8.76 8.13
C ASP A 38 14.22 -8.86 8.66
N ALA A 39 13.66 -10.07 8.58
CA ALA A 39 12.35 -10.42 9.09
C ALA A 39 12.25 -11.93 9.36
N HIS A 40 11.08 -12.41 9.76
CA HIS A 40 10.74 -13.83 9.81
C HIS A 40 9.55 -14.11 8.89
N ALA A 41 9.40 -15.38 8.50
CA ALA A 41 8.21 -15.82 7.78
C ALA A 41 7.67 -17.13 8.36
N THR A 42 6.35 -17.17 8.54
CA THR A 42 5.54 -18.38 8.73
C THR A 42 4.67 -18.62 7.49
N PHE A 43 3.74 -19.52 7.57
CA PHE A 43 2.74 -19.72 6.51
C PHE A 43 1.36 -20.00 7.10
N TYR A 44 0.34 -19.70 6.31
CA TYR A 44 -1.06 -20.01 6.62
C TYR A 44 -1.79 -20.59 5.41
N GLY A 45 -2.96 -21.17 5.69
CA GLY A 45 -3.77 -21.82 4.67
C GLY A 45 -3.20 -23.17 4.24
N ASP A 46 -3.70 -23.64 3.13
CA ASP A 46 -3.29 -24.90 2.50
C ASP A 46 -2.60 -24.67 1.15
N MET A 47 -2.19 -25.76 0.49
CA MET A 47 -1.56 -25.69 -0.83
C MET A 47 -2.49 -25.19 -1.94
N GLY A 48 -3.80 -25.20 -1.74
CA GLY A 48 -4.80 -24.65 -2.64
C GLY A 48 -5.15 -23.19 -2.36
N GLY A 49 -4.68 -22.64 -1.22
CA GLY A 49 -4.90 -21.26 -0.82
C GLY A 49 -6.34 -20.94 -0.40
N SER A 50 -7.13 -21.94 0.02
CA SER A 50 -8.54 -21.76 0.40
C SER A 50 -8.73 -20.75 1.54
N GLU A 51 -7.81 -20.70 2.50
CA GLU A 51 -7.84 -19.80 3.66
C GLU A 51 -7.18 -18.43 3.39
N THR A 52 -6.57 -18.25 2.22
CA THR A 52 -5.96 -16.95 1.85
C THR A 52 -6.97 -15.94 1.31
N MET A 53 -8.17 -16.40 0.97
CA MET A 53 -9.25 -15.57 0.42
C MET A 53 -9.84 -14.63 1.47
N LYS A 54 -10.47 -13.53 1.00
CA LYS A 54 -11.15 -12.54 1.85
C LYS A 54 -10.25 -11.87 2.89
N GLY A 55 -8.98 -11.67 2.52
CA GLY A 55 -8.01 -11.00 3.38
C GLY A 55 -8.34 -9.54 3.67
N ALA A 56 -7.66 -8.98 4.68
CA ALA A 56 -7.89 -7.64 5.23
C ALA A 56 -7.65 -6.49 4.23
N CYS A 57 -7.05 -6.75 3.07
CA CYS A 57 -6.91 -5.74 2.01
C CYS A 57 -8.16 -5.54 1.15
N GLY A 58 -9.17 -6.41 1.29
CA GLY A 58 -10.47 -6.25 0.64
C GLY A 58 -10.59 -6.84 -0.76
N TYR A 59 -9.57 -7.56 -1.23
CA TYR A 59 -9.55 -8.10 -2.59
C TYR A 59 -10.51 -9.28 -2.82
N GLY A 60 -11.09 -9.84 -1.76
CA GLY A 60 -12.03 -10.96 -1.88
C GLY A 60 -11.38 -12.24 -2.39
N ASP A 61 -11.88 -12.78 -3.50
CA ASP A 61 -11.30 -13.95 -4.16
C ASP A 61 -10.03 -13.59 -4.93
N LEU A 62 -8.88 -14.00 -4.41
CA LEU A 62 -7.56 -13.63 -4.95
C LEU A 62 -7.30 -14.22 -6.34
N PHE A 63 -7.87 -15.36 -6.68
CA PHE A 63 -7.75 -15.92 -8.04
C PHE A 63 -8.54 -15.10 -9.05
N ARG A 64 -9.78 -14.75 -8.71
CA ARG A 64 -10.62 -13.91 -9.55
C ARG A 64 -10.03 -12.51 -9.75
N GLN A 65 -9.36 -11.97 -8.73
CA GLN A 65 -8.74 -10.65 -8.79
C GLN A 65 -7.31 -10.67 -9.39
N GLY A 66 -6.80 -11.84 -9.76
CA GLY A 66 -5.51 -11.98 -10.43
C GLY A 66 -4.28 -11.94 -9.51
N TYR A 67 -4.46 -12.11 -8.20
CA TYR A 67 -3.36 -12.24 -7.24
C TYR A 67 -2.89 -13.68 -7.06
N GLY A 68 -3.79 -14.67 -7.23
CA GLY A 68 -3.49 -16.09 -7.08
C GLY A 68 -2.95 -16.43 -5.70
N LEU A 69 -1.90 -17.28 -5.68
CA LEU A 69 -1.26 -17.73 -4.44
C LEU A 69 0.02 -16.97 -4.09
N GLU A 70 0.46 -16.03 -4.93
CA GLU A 70 1.67 -15.23 -4.69
C GLU A 70 1.40 -14.08 -3.72
N THR A 71 0.97 -14.44 -2.50
CA THR A 71 0.40 -13.52 -1.51
C THR A 71 0.94 -13.77 -0.12
N THR A 72 0.78 -12.75 0.74
CA THR A 72 1.16 -12.78 2.15
C THR A 72 0.20 -11.95 2.99
N ALA A 73 0.03 -12.37 4.25
CA ALA A 73 -0.40 -11.50 5.32
C ALA A 73 0.83 -10.83 5.97
N LEU A 74 0.67 -9.60 6.44
CA LEU A 74 1.74 -8.83 7.04
C LEU A 74 1.49 -8.61 8.53
N SER A 75 2.56 -8.66 9.35
CA SER A 75 2.51 -8.26 10.76
C SER A 75 2.03 -6.83 10.93
N THR A 76 1.61 -6.47 12.14
CA THR A 76 1.08 -5.15 12.48
C THR A 76 1.95 -3.99 11.97
N VAL A 77 3.29 -4.10 12.16
CA VAL A 77 4.25 -3.07 11.75
C VAL A 77 4.31 -2.93 10.23
N LEU A 78 4.34 -4.05 9.51
CA LEU A 78 4.44 -4.06 8.05
C LEU A 78 3.11 -3.74 7.36
N PHE A 79 1.98 -4.14 7.95
CA PHE A 79 0.64 -3.87 7.43
C PHE A 79 0.28 -2.39 7.44
N ASN A 80 0.79 -1.66 8.43
CA ASN A 80 0.68 -0.21 8.53
C ASN A 80 -0.78 0.28 8.37
N ASN A 81 -1.71 -0.28 9.15
CA ASN A 81 -3.14 0.05 9.09
C ASN A 81 -3.77 -0.08 7.69
N GLY A 82 -3.30 -1.03 6.89
CA GLY A 82 -3.78 -1.27 5.53
C GLY A 82 -3.12 -0.41 4.46
N LEU A 83 -2.23 0.52 4.82
CA LEU A 83 -1.52 1.37 3.86
C LEU A 83 -0.57 0.56 2.96
N THR A 84 -0.16 -0.64 3.38
CA THR A 84 0.72 -1.53 2.62
C THR A 84 -0.05 -2.51 1.72
N CYS A 85 -1.38 -2.51 1.76
CA CYS A 85 -2.19 -3.38 0.91
C CYS A 85 -1.90 -3.17 -0.58
N GLY A 86 -1.59 -4.25 -1.29
CA GLY A 86 -1.24 -4.24 -2.71
C GLY A 86 0.26 -4.11 -3.00
N ALA A 87 1.06 -3.77 -2.01
CA ALA A 87 2.51 -3.67 -2.13
C ALA A 87 3.15 -5.01 -2.49
N CYS A 88 4.18 -4.99 -3.32
CA CYS A 88 4.94 -6.16 -3.69
C CYS A 88 6.29 -6.22 -2.99
N PHE A 89 6.67 -7.44 -2.62
CA PHE A 89 7.92 -7.72 -1.93
C PHE A 89 8.66 -8.85 -2.63
N GLU A 90 9.97 -8.77 -2.60
CA GLU A 90 10.88 -9.86 -2.90
C GLU A 90 11.42 -10.39 -1.59
N VAL A 91 11.43 -11.73 -1.43
CA VAL A 91 11.75 -12.41 -0.17
C VAL A 91 12.68 -13.57 -0.46
N MET A 92 13.67 -13.80 0.42
CA MET A 92 14.55 -14.98 0.39
C MET A 92 14.74 -15.55 1.79
N CYS A 93 14.85 -16.86 1.88
CA CYS A 93 15.27 -17.57 3.10
C CYS A 93 16.78 -17.41 3.28
N VAL A 94 17.21 -17.11 4.52
CA VAL A 94 18.63 -16.87 4.84
C VAL A 94 19.01 -17.55 6.17
N ASP A 95 20.30 -17.82 6.33
CA ASP A 95 20.91 -18.18 7.60
C ASP A 95 20.35 -19.41 8.33
N ASP A 96 19.59 -20.26 7.63
CA ASP A 96 19.02 -21.50 8.15
C ASP A 96 19.22 -22.67 7.15
N PRO A 97 20.43 -23.24 7.09
CA PRO A 97 20.74 -24.33 6.16
C PRO A 97 19.98 -25.63 6.43
N GLN A 98 19.37 -25.78 7.60
CA GLN A 98 18.53 -26.93 7.94
C GLN A 98 17.19 -26.89 7.21
N TRP A 99 16.58 -25.71 7.09
CA TRP A 99 15.22 -25.56 6.61
C TRP A 99 15.09 -24.81 5.29
N CYS A 100 15.97 -23.83 5.02
CA CYS A 100 15.98 -23.14 3.73
C CYS A 100 16.32 -24.14 2.61
N LEU A 101 15.57 -24.10 1.51
CA LEU A 101 15.89 -24.89 0.33
C LEU A 101 17.13 -24.34 -0.37
N PRO A 102 18.07 -25.17 -0.78
CA PRO A 102 19.30 -24.73 -1.42
C PRO A 102 19.01 -24.21 -2.85
N ASN A 103 19.65 -23.11 -3.23
CA ASN A 103 19.65 -22.54 -4.59
C ASN A 103 18.28 -22.15 -5.16
N VAL A 104 17.28 -21.83 -4.31
CA VAL A 104 15.93 -21.43 -4.77
C VAL A 104 15.81 -19.96 -5.11
N GLY A 105 16.78 -19.15 -4.67
CA GLY A 105 16.76 -17.70 -4.93
C GLY A 105 15.67 -16.97 -4.14
N THR A 106 14.92 -16.11 -4.82
CA THR A 106 13.89 -15.26 -4.24
C THR A 106 12.50 -15.61 -4.76
N ILE A 107 11.48 -15.28 -3.97
CA ILE A 107 10.08 -15.25 -4.39
C ILE A 107 9.58 -13.81 -4.44
N LYS A 108 8.56 -13.56 -5.28
CA LYS A 108 7.82 -12.29 -5.27
C LYS A 108 6.40 -12.53 -4.78
N ILE A 109 5.92 -11.67 -3.91
CA ILE A 109 4.63 -11.78 -3.25
C ILE A 109 3.94 -10.41 -3.14
N THR A 110 2.63 -10.42 -3.06
CA THR A 110 1.81 -9.23 -2.84
C THR A 110 1.16 -9.25 -1.46
N ALA A 111 1.16 -8.13 -0.76
CA ALA A 111 0.44 -7.98 0.51
C ALA A 111 -1.07 -7.92 0.26
N THR A 112 -1.79 -8.93 0.73
CA THR A 112 -3.25 -9.07 0.54
C THR A 112 -4.01 -9.23 1.85
N ASN A 113 -3.30 -9.47 2.95
CA ASN A 113 -3.93 -9.78 4.22
C ASN A 113 -3.14 -9.21 5.41
N PHE A 114 -3.74 -9.28 6.57
CA PHE A 114 -3.20 -8.88 7.87
C PHE A 114 -3.03 -10.09 8.78
N CYS A 115 -1.84 -10.24 9.38
CA CYS A 115 -1.60 -11.11 10.50
C CYS A 115 -1.77 -10.29 11.78
N PRO A 116 -2.88 -10.48 12.53
CA PRO A 116 -3.16 -9.66 13.71
C PRO A 116 -2.21 -9.98 14.86
N PRO A 117 -1.97 -9.02 15.77
CA PRO A 117 -1.22 -9.30 16.99
C PRO A 117 -2.00 -10.26 17.87
N ASN A 118 -1.29 -11.16 18.52
CA ASN A 118 -1.84 -12.07 19.52
C ASN A 118 -1.14 -11.86 20.87
N TRP A 119 -1.90 -11.55 21.89
CA TRP A 119 -1.39 -11.25 23.24
C TRP A 119 -1.59 -12.40 24.22
N ASP A 120 -2.03 -13.58 23.75
CA ASP A 120 -2.09 -14.79 24.56
C ASP A 120 -0.66 -15.25 24.91
N PRO A 121 -0.29 -15.35 26.22
CA PRO A 121 1.05 -15.77 26.62
C PRO A 121 1.46 -17.17 26.14
N ALA A 122 0.50 -18.01 25.76
CA ALA A 122 0.75 -19.36 25.26
C ALA A 122 0.95 -19.43 23.74
N SER A 123 0.85 -18.30 23.03
CA SER A 123 0.97 -18.26 21.57
C SER A 123 2.29 -17.64 21.11
N ASP A 124 2.61 -17.88 19.85
CA ASP A 124 3.68 -17.18 19.15
C ASP A 124 3.29 -15.72 18.91
N HIS A 125 4.25 -14.82 19.09
CA HIS A 125 4.01 -13.38 18.99
C HIS A 125 4.63 -12.74 17.74
N TRP A 126 4.82 -13.51 16.67
CA TRP A 126 5.53 -13.07 15.47
C TRP A 126 4.89 -11.87 14.77
N CYS A 127 3.55 -11.75 14.83
CA CYS A 127 2.83 -10.63 14.22
C CYS A 127 2.67 -9.42 15.15
N ASN A 128 3.16 -9.51 16.40
CA ASN A 128 3.11 -8.41 17.37
C ASN A 128 4.19 -7.35 17.07
N PRO A 129 3.89 -6.07 17.32
CA PRO A 129 4.95 -5.06 17.28
C PRO A 129 6.03 -5.36 18.34
N PRO A 130 7.32 -5.10 18.05
CA PRO A 130 7.86 -4.45 16.86
C PRO A 130 8.28 -5.41 15.74
N GLN A 131 7.79 -6.64 15.73
CA GLN A 131 8.24 -7.70 14.82
C GLN A 131 7.88 -7.39 13.36
N LYS A 132 8.88 -7.49 12.47
CA LYS A 132 8.69 -7.54 11.02
C LYS A 132 8.48 -9.00 10.65
N HIS A 133 7.28 -9.33 10.19
CA HIS A 133 6.91 -10.70 9.90
C HIS A 133 5.99 -10.83 8.70
N PHE A 134 6.23 -11.85 7.89
CA PHE A 134 5.45 -12.24 6.74
C PHE A 134 4.79 -13.59 7.02
N ASP A 135 3.47 -13.63 6.99
CA ASP A 135 2.74 -14.89 7.03
C ASP A 135 2.36 -15.23 5.59
N LEU A 136 3.19 -16.10 4.97
CA LEU A 136 3.12 -16.42 3.55
C LEU A 136 1.96 -17.37 3.27
N SER A 137 1.39 -17.33 2.06
CA SER A 137 0.60 -18.46 1.61
C SER A 137 1.47 -19.72 1.65
N MET A 138 0.90 -20.87 2.04
CA MET A 138 1.67 -22.14 2.13
C MET A 138 2.45 -22.48 0.86
N PRO A 139 1.89 -22.30 -0.37
CA PRO A 139 2.64 -22.55 -1.61
C PRO A 139 3.87 -21.65 -1.79
N MET A 140 3.83 -20.41 -1.28
CA MET A 140 4.97 -19.49 -1.37
C MET A 140 6.04 -19.81 -0.34
N PHE A 141 5.65 -20.18 0.89
CA PHE A 141 6.60 -20.63 1.90
C PHE A 141 7.38 -21.88 1.44
N THR A 142 6.68 -22.85 0.87
CA THR A 142 7.29 -24.11 0.41
C THR A 142 8.22 -23.95 -0.80
N LYS A 143 8.19 -22.82 -1.49
CA LYS A 143 9.22 -22.46 -2.48
C LYS A 143 10.55 -22.03 -1.84
N LEU A 144 10.53 -21.57 -0.59
CA LEU A 144 11.71 -21.09 0.14
C LEU A 144 12.27 -22.11 1.12
N ALA A 145 11.40 -22.88 1.76
CA ALA A 145 11.79 -23.75 2.88
C ALA A 145 10.90 -24.99 2.99
N GLN A 146 11.36 -25.96 3.78
CA GLN A 146 10.54 -27.11 4.15
C GLN A 146 9.43 -26.67 5.11
N ALA A 147 8.18 -27.06 4.85
CA ALA A 147 7.03 -26.70 5.70
C ALA A 147 7.21 -27.10 7.17
N LYS A 148 7.97 -28.18 7.43
CA LYS A 148 8.27 -28.65 8.79
C LYS A 148 9.02 -27.62 9.65
N ALA A 149 9.67 -26.62 9.06
CA ALA A 149 10.33 -25.53 9.77
C ALA A 149 9.34 -24.72 10.63
N GLY A 150 8.10 -24.56 10.13
CA GLY A 150 7.09 -23.69 10.75
C GLY A 150 7.41 -22.20 10.60
N ILE A 151 8.62 -21.78 10.96
CA ILE A 151 9.13 -20.41 10.84
C ILE A 151 10.54 -20.44 10.28
N ILE A 152 10.87 -19.41 9.48
CA ILE A 152 12.21 -19.24 8.89
C ILE A 152 12.68 -17.77 9.00
N PRO A 153 13.98 -17.52 9.15
CA PRO A 153 14.57 -16.22 8.96
C PRO A 153 14.58 -15.86 7.47
N ILE A 154 14.21 -14.62 7.16
CA ILE A 154 14.17 -14.11 5.80
C ILE A 154 14.83 -12.74 5.68
N LYS A 155 15.26 -12.42 4.46
CA LYS A 155 15.45 -11.04 4.02
C LYS A 155 14.37 -10.69 3.03
N TYR A 156 13.91 -9.43 3.10
CA TYR A 156 12.90 -8.89 2.19
C TYR A 156 13.25 -7.49 1.72
N ARG A 157 12.67 -7.10 0.59
CA ARG A 157 12.69 -5.71 0.10
C ARG A 157 11.42 -5.39 -0.68
N ARG A 158 11.08 -4.10 -0.76
CA ARG A 158 10.02 -3.62 -1.66
C ARG A 158 10.49 -3.74 -3.11
N VAL A 159 9.61 -4.21 -3.98
CA VAL A 159 9.85 -4.27 -5.43
C VAL A 159 8.62 -3.77 -6.19
N PRO A 160 8.80 -3.28 -7.43
CA PRO A 160 7.66 -2.94 -8.27
C PRO A 160 6.76 -4.15 -8.51
N CYS A 161 5.43 -3.91 -8.42
CA CYS A 161 4.42 -4.87 -8.81
C CYS A 161 4.32 -4.96 -10.33
N SER A 162 4.41 -6.16 -10.88
CA SER A 162 4.12 -6.43 -12.29
C SER A 162 2.67 -6.88 -12.43
N LYS A 163 1.85 -6.11 -13.13
CA LYS A 163 0.43 -6.40 -13.35
C LYS A 163 0.12 -6.41 -14.85
N GLN A 164 -0.86 -7.22 -15.24
CA GLN A 164 -1.36 -7.25 -16.61
C GLN A 164 -2.67 -6.47 -16.68
N GLY A 165 -2.86 -5.72 -17.78
CA GLY A 165 -4.03 -4.85 -17.96
C GLY A 165 -3.96 -3.57 -17.14
N GLY A 166 -5.05 -2.82 -17.13
CA GLY A 166 -5.19 -1.55 -16.41
C GLY A 166 -5.52 -1.72 -14.94
N VAL A 167 -5.49 -0.62 -14.20
CA VAL A 167 -6.03 -0.54 -12.84
C VAL A 167 -7.52 -0.86 -12.87
N LYS A 168 -8.03 -1.63 -11.91
CA LYS A 168 -9.42 -2.06 -11.85
C LYS A 168 -10.16 -1.43 -10.68
N PHE A 169 -11.45 -1.18 -10.91
CA PHE A 169 -12.37 -0.50 -10.00
C PHE A 169 -13.63 -1.35 -9.86
N GLU A 170 -13.84 -1.98 -8.70
CA GLU A 170 -15.06 -2.76 -8.41
C GLU A 170 -15.96 -1.94 -7.48
N PHE A 171 -17.25 -1.81 -7.86
CA PHE A 171 -18.19 -0.91 -7.19
C PHE A 171 -19.09 -1.66 -6.22
N HIS A 172 -19.15 -1.15 -4.99
CA HIS A 172 -19.94 -1.66 -3.89
C HIS A 172 -20.79 -0.54 -3.29
N GLY A 173 -21.80 -0.89 -2.49
CA GLY A 173 -22.59 0.09 -1.75
C GLY A 173 -24.04 0.12 -2.14
N ASN A 174 -24.63 1.29 -2.16
CA ASN A 174 -26.02 1.57 -2.45
C ASN A 174 -26.16 2.99 -3.02
N PRO A 175 -27.37 3.45 -3.46
CA PRO A 175 -27.52 4.77 -4.09
C PRO A 175 -27.10 5.99 -3.26
N TYR A 176 -26.88 5.82 -1.95
CA TYR A 176 -26.47 6.90 -1.03
C TYR A 176 -25.01 6.82 -0.59
N TRP A 177 -24.34 5.72 -0.90
CA TRP A 177 -22.97 5.47 -0.49
C TRP A 177 -22.29 4.57 -1.51
N LEU A 178 -21.22 5.06 -2.11
CA LEU A 178 -20.38 4.32 -3.05
C LEU A 178 -19.08 3.94 -2.38
N ALA A 179 -18.72 2.65 -2.43
CA ALA A 179 -17.40 2.15 -2.13
C ALA A 179 -16.78 1.54 -3.39
N VAL A 180 -15.51 1.81 -3.60
CA VAL A 180 -14.73 1.35 -4.76
C VAL A 180 -13.52 0.59 -4.28
N LEU A 181 -13.45 -0.69 -4.62
CA LEU A 181 -12.23 -1.47 -4.49
C LEU A 181 -11.30 -1.11 -5.64
N VAL A 182 -10.11 -0.59 -5.33
CA VAL A 182 -9.06 -0.31 -6.32
C VAL A 182 -8.06 -1.45 -6.26
N PHE A 183 -7.84 -2.13 -7.38
CA PHE A 183 -6.98 -3.30 -7.43
C PHE A 183 -6.27 -3.45 -8.79
N ASN A 184 -5.43 -4.47 -8.94
CA ASN A 184 -4.56 -4.67 -10.10
C ASN A 184 -3.61 -3.48 -10.34
N VAL A 185 -3.11 -2.88 -9.26
CA VAL A 185 -2.22 -1.71 -9.33
C VAL A 185 -0.78 -2.17 -9.50
N GLY A 186 -0.13 -1.72 -10.56
CA GLY A 186 1.29 -1.93 -10.84
C GLY A 186 2.21 -0.96 -10.09
N GLY A 187 3.48 -0.93 -10.44
CA GLY A 187 4.46 -0.04 -9.82
C GLY A 187 4.58 -0.22 -8.32
N ALA A 188 4.31 0.79 -7.52
CA ALA A 188 4.33 0.67 -6.06
C ALA A 188 3.28 -0.30 -5.51
N GLY A 189 2.15 -0.50 -6.20
CA GLY A 189 1.11 -1.47 -5.86
C GLY A 189 0.13 -1.00 -4.78
N ASP A 190 0.60 -0.26 -3.81
CA ASP A 190 -0.22 0.29 -2.71
C ASP A 190 -0.68 1.71 -3.01
N VAL A 191 -2.00 1.94 -2.85
CA VAL A 191 -2.66 3.22 -3.13
C VAL A 191 -2.75 4.05 -1.86
N THR A 192 -2.40 5.32 -1.95
CA THR A 192 -2.41 6.27 -0.82
C THR A 192 -3.52 7.30 -0.93
N SER A 193 -4.02 7.58 -2.14
CA SER A 193 -5.12 8.51 -2.37
C SER A 193 -5.95 8.12 -3.58
N VAL A 194 -7.27 8.29 -3.48
CA VAL A 194 -8.20 8.15 -4.59
C VAL A 194 -9.14 9.35 -4.62
N ARG A 195 -9.28 9.95 -5.79
CA ARG A 195 -10.32 10.97 -6.06
C ARG A 195 -11.26 10.44 -7.12
N ILE A 196 -12.51 10.83 -7.03
CA ILE A 196 -13.57 10.47 -7.98
C ILE A 196 -14.19 11.74 -8.58
N ARG A 197 -14.57 11.67 -9.83
CA ARG A 197 -15.36 12.71 -10.51
C ARG A 197 -16.49 12.04 -11.28
N GLY A 198 -17.71 12.49 -11.05
CA GLY A 198 -18.85 12.17 -11.89
C GLY A 198 -19.00 13.19 -13.03
N SER A 199 -19.84 12.88 -14.03
CA SER A 199 -20.14 13.82 -15.14
C SER A 199 -20.74 15.15 -14.68
N ASN A 200 -21.32 15.21 -13.48
CA ASN A 200 -21.97 16.39 -12.90
C ASN A 200 -21.30 16.89 -11.61
N THR A 201 -20.05 16.49 -11.35
CA THR A 201 -19.30 16.91 -10.15
C THR A 201 -17.89 17.31 -10.51
N ASP A 202 -17.25 18.10 -9.63
CA ASP A 202 -15.81 18.27 -9.62
C ASP A 202 -15.12 17.04 -9.02
N TRP A 203 -13.77 17.06 -8.98
CA TRP A 203 -12.97 16.06 -8.30
C TRP A 203 -13.22 16.05 -6.79
N LEU A 204 -13.73 14.93 -6.28
CA LEU A 204 -14.04 14.70 -4.88
C LEU A 204 -13.00 13.74 -4.27
N GLN A 205 -12.46 14.09 -3.11
CA GLN A 205 -11.58 13.20 -2.38
C GLN A 205 -12.37 12.04 -1.76
N MET A 206 -11.98 10.81 -2.04
CA MET A 206 -12.52 9.63 -1.36
C MET A 206 -11.78 9.37 -0.05
N SER A 207 -12.48 8.89 0.96
CA SER A 207 -11.87 8.40 2.18
C SER A 207 -11.60 6.90 2.09
N ARG A 208 -10.48 6.45 2.67
CA ARG A 208 -10.23 5.02 2.81
C ARG A 208 -11.19 4.43 3.84
N ASN A 209 -11.91 3.39 3.48
CA ASN A 209 -12.74 2.64 4.42
C ASN A 209 -11.87 1.59 5.15
N TRP A 210 -11.31 0.64 4.42
CA TRP A 210 -10.37 -0.37 4.91
C TRP A 210 -9.60 -0.98 3.72
N GLY A 211 -8.39 -1.48 3.95
CA GLY A 211 -7.57 -2.07 2.89
C GLY A 211 -7.45 -1.15 1.67
N GLN A 212 -7.87 -1.63 0.51
CA GLN A 212 -7.95 -0.85 -0.73
C GLN A 212 -9.39 -0.46 -1.12
N MET A 213 -10.30 -0.51 -0.17
CA MET A 213 -11.67 -0.03 -0.33
C MET A 213 -11.77 1.46 -0.02
N TRP A 214 -12.20 2.24 -1.00
CA TRP A 214 -12.34 3.71 -0.93
C TRP A 214 -13.81 4.10 -1.04
N GLN A 215 -14.24 5.14 -0.32
CA GLN A 215 -15.66 5.48 -0.21
C GLN A 215 -15.96 6.97 -0.36
N THR A 216 -17.19 7.25 -0.80
CA THR A 216 -17.80 8.58 -0.78
C THR A 216 -19.28 8.49 -0.47
N GLY A 217 -19.80 9.48 0.27
CA GLY A 217 -21.24 9.67 0.49
C GLY A 217 -21.93 10.53 -0.57
N ASN A 218 -21.21 10.95 -1.60
CA ASN A 218 -21.80 11.73 -2.68
C ASN A 218 -22.59 10.83 -3.63
N LYS A 219 -23.71 11.36 -4.18
CA LYS A 219 -24.54 10.64 -5.15
C LYS A 219 -23.82 10.54 -6.49
N MET A 220 -23.39 9.34 -6.85
CA MET A 220 -22.67 9.04 -8.08
C MET A 220 -23.48 8.25 -9.10
N VAL A 221 -24.62 7.66 -8.69
CA VAL A 221 -25.49 6.88 -9.59
C VAL A 221 -26.04 7.77 -10.69
N GLY A 222 -26.04 7.26 -11.93
CA GLY A 222 -26.51 8.00 -13.12
C GLY A 222 -25.49 8.99 -13.67
N GLN A 223 -24.21 8.84 -13.31
CA GLN A 223 -23.11 9.65 -13.84
C GLN A 223 -22.00 8.74 -14.36
N SER A 224 -21.35 9.10 -15.46
CA SER A 224 -20.08 8.48 -15.82
C SER A 224 -19.01 8.84 -14.79
N LEU A 225 -18.11 7.90 -14.49
CA LEU A 225 -17.14 8.06 -13.40
C LEU A 225 -15.71 8.05 -13.90
N SER A 226 -14.93 9.02 -13.39
CA SER A 226 -13.50 9.15 -13.59
C SER A 226 -12.79 9.04 -12.25
N PHE A 227 -11.54 8.56 -12.24
CA PHE A 227 -10.74 8.38 -11.04
C PHE A 227 -9.34 8.99 -11.18
N GLN A 228 -8.83 9.56 -10.11
CA GLN A 228 -7.40 9.81 -9.92
C GLN A 228 -6.89 8.91 -8.81
N VAL A 229 -5.86 8.12 -9.10
CA VAL A 229 -5.26 7.18 -8.16
C VAL A 229 -3.82 7.60 -7.92
N THR A 230 -3.42 7.75 -6.65
CA THR A 230 -2.05 8.06 -6.26
C THR A 230 -1.47 6.88 -5.48
N THR A 231 -0.31 6.39 -5.88
CA THR A 231 0.44 5.32 -5.24
C THR A 231 1.44 5.86 -4.21
N SER A 232 2.02 4.98 -3.39
CA SER A 232 2.93 5.37 -2.28
C SER A 232 4.24 5.99 -2.73
N ASP A 233 4.64 5.81 -3.99
CA ASP A 233 5.80 6.48 -4.61
C ASP A 233 5.48 7.90 -5.14
N GLY A 234 4.24 8.38 -4.88
CA GLY A 234 3.81 9.72 -5.26
C GLY A 234 3.30 9.85 -6.70
N LYS A 235 3.36 8.79 -7.51
CA LYS A 235 2.81 8.82 -8.86
C LYS A 235 1.29 8.87 -8.83
N THR A 236 0.71 9.67 -9.75
CA THR A 236 -0.73 9.79 -9.92
C THR A 236 -1.11 9.50 -11.37
N LEU A 237 -2.09 8.64 -11.55
CA LEU A 237 -2.73 8.41 -12.85
C LEU A 237 -4.18 8.87 -12.80
N GLU A 238 -4.63 9.42 -13.91
CA GLU A 238 -6.03 9.79 -14.15
C GLU A 238 -6.67 8.79 -15.12
N PHE A 239 -7.88 8.39 -14.80
CA PHE A 239 -8.69 7.41 -15.54
C PHE A 239 -10.02 8.07 -15.88
N ASP A 240 -10.13 8.60 -17.09
CA ASP A 240 -11.33 9.29 -17.54
C ASP A 240 -12.42 8.32 -17.99
N ASN A 241 -13.66 8.60 -17.55
CA ASN A 241 -14.87 7.87 -17.95
C ASN A 241 -14.72 6.35 -17.91
N VAL A 242 -14.09 5.84 -16.85
CA VAL A 242 -13.85 4.40 -16.64
C VAL A 242 -15.17 3.64 -16.57
N ALA A 243 -16.16 4.20 -15.86
CA ALA A 243 -17.50 3.63 -15.80
C ALA A 243 -18.48 4.50 -16.58
N PRO A 244 -19.36 3.90 -17.43
CA PRO A 244 -20.40 4.60 -18.15
C PRO A 244 -21.51 5.06 -17.19
N GLU A 245 -22.37 5.99 -17.61
CA GLU A 245 -23.46 6.54 -16.81
C GLU A 245 -24.42 5.48 -16.21
N ASN A 246 -24.60 4.36 -16.92
CA ASN A 246 -25.49 3.26 -16.52
C ASN A 246 -24.80 2.15 -15.71
N TRP A 247 -23.64 2.40 -15.12
CA TRP A 247 -22.96 1.44 -14.25
C TRP A 247 -23.86 0.96 -13.09
N GLN A 248 -23.58 -0.25 -12.59
CA GLN A 248 -24.31 -0.86 -11.48
C GLN A 248 -23.36 -1.31 -10.37
N PHE A 249 -23.84 -1.38 -9.14
CA PHE A 249 -23.12 -2.00 -8.04
C PHE A 249 -22.80 -3.47 -8.33
N GLY A 250 -21.63 -3.93 -7.91
CA GLY A 250 -21.13 -5.28 -8.22
C GLY A 250 -20.39 -5.39 -9.55
N GLN A 251 -20.36 -4.35 -10.37
CA GLN A 251 -19.57 -4.34 -11.60
C GLN A 251 -18.12 -3.94 -11.34
N THR A 252 -17.24 -4.46 -12.19
CA THR A 252 -15.82 -4.11 -12.26
C THR A 252 -15.54 -3.44 -13.59
N PHE A 253 -14.84 -2.33 -13.53
CA PHE A 253 -14.36 -1.60 -14.70
C PHE A 253 -12.82 -1.54 -14.69
N GLU A 254 -12.24 -1.51 -15.87
CA GLU A 254 -10.79 -1.48 -16.05
C GLU A 254 -10.38 -0.14 -16.70
N GLY A 255 -9.40 0.52 -16.10
CA GLY A 255 -8.77 1.72 -16.67
C GLY A 255 -7.86 1.35 -17.85
N GLY A 256 -7.66 2.32 -18.74
CA GLY A 256 -6.84 2.11 -19.96
C GLY A 256 -5.33 2.04 -19.73
N SER A 257 -4.85 2.21 -18.49
CA SER A 257 -3.42 2.28 -18.12
C SER A 257 -3.14 1.66 -16.76
N ASN A 258 -1.83 1.50 -16.44
CA ASN A 258 -1.35 1.03 -15.15
C ASN A 258 -0.04 1.75 -14.78
N PHE A 259 0.39 1.63 -13.50
CA PHE A 259 1.62 2.22 -12.97
C PHE A 259 2.89 1.47 -13.37
#